data_6c04d4e723468674f8f98119654c2a42
#
_entry.id   6c04d4e723468674f8f98119654c2a42
#
_cell.length_a   1.000
_cell.length_b   1.000
_cell.length_c   1.000
_cell.angle_alpha   90.00
_cell.angle_beta   90.00
_cell.angle_gamma   90.00
#
_symmetry.space_group_name_H-M   'P 1'
#
loop_
_entity.id
_entity.type
_entity.pdbx_description
1 polymer ?
#
loop_
_entity_poly.entity_id
_entity_poly.type
_entity_poly.pdbx_seq_one_letter_code
_entity_poly.pdbx_strand_id
1 'polypeptide(L)'
;MFARLRSDIQCILDRDPAARSTWEVITCYPGLHAIWLHRPAHWCWHHGLKWLGRFISHFARWFTGIEIHPGAKIGERVFFDHAMGVVVGETAEIGDGCTIYQGVTLGGTSLYKGTKRHPTLGKDVVVSAGAKVLGGFEVGDGAKIGSNAVVIKPVPAGATAVGIPARIIPSKEGQSADVTESQPARKFTAYGITQEDDPLSQAMRGLIDNASSQAVSYTHLRAHETKAN
;
A
#
# COMPACT_ATOMS: atom_id res chain seq x y z
N MET A 1 19.62 -0.44 16.58
CA MET A 1 19.56 0.72 15.70
C MET A 1 20.05 0.39 14.30
N PHE A 2 21.29 -0.04 14.09
CA PHE A 2 21.84 -0.36 12.75
C PHE A 2 21.09 -1.45 11.98
N ALA A 3 20.64 -2.51 12.66
CA ALA A 3 19.85 -3.58 12.01
C ALA A 3 18.56 -3.05 11.39
N ARG A 4 17.87 -2.14 12.08
CA ARG A 4 16.64 -1.51 11.60
C ARG A 4 16.89 -0.61 10.39
N LEU A 5 17.97 0.19 10.42
CA LEU A 5 18.38 1.01 9.27
C LEU A 5 18.65 0.15 8.03
N ARG A 6 19.38 -0.96 8.23
CA ARG A 6 19.67 -1.91 7.14
C ARG A 6 18.39 -2.55 6.59
N SER A 7 17.45 -2.89 7.46
CA SER A 7 16.15 -3.48 7.08
C SER A 7 15.32 -2.49 6.26
N ASP A 8 15.31 -1.19 6.61
CA ASP A 8 14.60 -0.15 5.86
C ASP A 8 15.18 0.01 4.44
N ILE A 9 16.51 0.05 4.32
CA ILE A 9 17.19 0.16 3.02
C ILE A 9 16.90 -1.08 2.17
N GLN A 10 17.03 -2.26 2.75
CA GLN A 10 16.78 -3.51 2.04
C GLN A 10 15.31 -3.59 1.57
N CYS A 11 14.37 -3.11 2.36
CA CYS A 11 12.95 -3.04 1.98
C CYS A 11 12.72 -2.24 0.70
N ILE A 12 13.44 -1.13 0.52
CA ILE A 12 13.36 -0.29 -0.68
C ILE A 12 13.99 -1.01 -1.88
N LEU A 13 15.20 -1.58 -1.69
CA LEU A 13 15.88 -2.34 -2.75
C LEU A 13 15.07 -3.56 -3.23
N ASP A 14 14.31 -4.18 -2.32
CA ASP A 14 13.47 -5.34 -2.64
C ASP A 14 12.19 -4.95 -3.43
N ARG A 15 11.71 -3.71 -3.26
CA ARG A 15 10.38 -3.30 -3.75
C ARG A 15 10.41 -2.33 -4.91
N ASP A 16 11.42 -1.48 -4.98
CA ASP A 16 11.55 -0.50 -6.06
C ASP A 16 12.52 -1.00 -7.12
N PRO A 17 12.03 -1.39 -8.32
CA PRO A 17 12.89 -1.82 -9.43
C PRO A 17 13.86 -0.73 -9.90
N ALA A 18 13.60 0.55 -9.60
CA ALA A 18 14.45 1.67 -9.97
C ALA A 18 15.62 1.88 -9.00
N ALA A 19 15.57 1.27 -7.81
CA ALA A 19 16.63 1.38 -6.81
C ALA A 19 17.88 0.57 -7.20
N ARG A 20 18.97 1.25 -7.55
CA ARG A 20 20.18 0.62 -8.10
C ARG A 20 21.25 0.30 -7.05
N SER A 21 21.27 1.03 -5.94
CA SER A 21 22.32 0.87 -4.93
C SER A 21 21.90 1.38 -3.55
N THR A 22 22.52 0.83 -2.50
CA THR A 22 22.35 1.31 -1.12
C THR A 22 22.66 2.81 -0.98
N TRP A 23 23.65 3.32 -1.68
CA TRP A 23 24.01 4.74 -1.63
C TRP A 23 22.92 5.63 -2.21
N GLU A 24 22.36 5.24 -3.34
CA GLU A 24 21.21 5.93 -3.94
C GLU A 24 20.00 5.95 -3.01
N VAL A 25 19.70 4.81 -2.40
CA VAL A 25 18.60 4.71 -1.43
C VAL A 25 18.82 5.63 -0.23
N ILE A 26 20.03 5.68 0.33
CA ILE A 26 20.37 6.55 1.45
C ILE A 26 20.25 8.03 1.08
N THR A 27 20.61 8.41 -0.13
CA THR A 27 20.75 9.84 -0.49
C THR A 27 19.57 10.41 -1.26
N CYS A 28 18.79 9.57 -1.95
CA CYS A 28 17.78 10.02 -2.91
C CYS A 28 16.34 9.61 -2.56
N TYR A 29 16.10 8.87 -1.46
CA TYR A 29 14.77 8.41 -1.09
C TYR A 29 14.17 9.21 0.07
N PRO A 30 13.32 10.21 -0.21
CA PRO A 30 12.74 11.06 0.83
C PRO A 30 11.86 10.29 1.82
N GLY A 31 11.21 9.20 1.40
CA GLY A 31 10.45 8.32 2.27
C GLY A 31 11.31 7.69 3.38
N LEU A 32 12.54 7.27 3.05
CA LEU A 32 13.50 6.76 4.03
C LEU A 32 13.90 7.85 5.03
N HIS A 33 14.21 9.05 4.53
CA HIS A 33 14.58 10.19 5.36
C HIS A 33 13.44 10.57 6.32
N ALA A 34 12.19 10.56 5.85
CA ALA A 34 11.03 10.85 6.69
C ALA A 34 10.89 9.85 7.84
N ILE A 35 11.07 8.55 7.60
CA ILE A 35 11.05 7.52 8.65
C ILE A 35 12.20 7.75 9.64
N TRP A 36 13.38 8.03 9.15
CA TRP A 36 14.55 8.25 10.01
C TRP A 36 14.40 9.48 10.91
N LEU A 37 13.86 10.57 10.37
CA LEU A 37 13.56 11.80 11.14
C LEU A 37 12.36 11.62 12.08
N HIS A 38 11.39 10.79 11.70
CA HIS A 38 10.27 10.46 12.58
C HIS A 38 10.71 9.75 13.86
N ARG A 39 11.68 8.85 13.81
CA ARG A 39 12.12 8.08 14.99
C ARG A 39 12.56 8.98 16.19
N PRO A 40 13.49 9.94 16.02
CA PRO A 40 13.83 10.85 17.10
C PRO A 40 12.66 11.76 17.49
N ALA A 41 11.82 12.19 16.54
CA ALA A 41 10.62 12.97 16.82
C ALA A 41 9.63 12.20 17.72
N HIS A 42 9.40 10.93 17.40
CA HIS A 42 8.57 10.00 18.16
C HIS A 42 9.12 9.75 19.57
N TRP A 43 10.43 9.53 19.66
CA TRP A 43 11.08 9.41 20.97
C TRP A 43 10.88 10.66 21.84
N CYS A 44 11.14 11.85 21.32
CA CYS A 44 10.92 13.11 22.01
C CYS A 44 9.46 13.25 22.49
N TRP A 45 8.51 12.89 21.62
CA TRP A 45 7.08 12.95 21.91
C TRP A 45 6.70 12.12 23.14
N HIS A 46 7.23 10.89 23.22
CA HIS A 46 6.93 9.96 24.31
C HIS A 46 7.71 10.22 25.60
N HIS A 47 8.78 11.03 25.52
CA HIS A 47 9.56 11.44 26.70
C HIS A 47 9.18 12.85 27.19
N GLY A 48 8.00 13.36 26.84
CA GLY A 48 7.49 14.65 27.31
C GLY A 48 8.02 15.87 26.54
N LEU A 49 9.00 15.70 25.65
CA LEU A 49 9.58 16.78 24.83
C LEU A 49 8.71 17.05 23.60
N LYS A 50 7.41 17.28 23.82
CA LYS A 50 6.41 17.36 22.76
C LYS A 50 6.67 18.46 21.75
N TRP A 51 7.10 19.63 22.23
CA TRP A 51 7.45 20.73 21.33
C TRP A 51 8.61 20.35 20.41
N LEU A 52 9.68 19.74 20.94
CA LEU A 52 10.84 19.32 20.16
C LEU A 52 10.45 18.22 19.14
N GLY A 53 9.64 17.26 19.56
CA GLY A 53 9.09 16.24 18.65
C GLY A 53 8.32 16.86 17.48
N ARG A 54 7.47 17.87 17.74
CA ARG A 54 6.75 18.62 16.70
C ARG A 54 7.68 19.43 15.81
N PHE A 55 8.69 20.04 16.39
CA PHE A 55 9.68 20.82 15.62
C PHE A 55 10.47 19.92 14.65
N ILE A 56 10.96 18.77 15.13
CA ILE A 56 11.65 17.78 14.26
C ILE A 56 10.71 17.29 13.15
N SER A 57 9.47 16.99 13.47
CA SER A 57 8.45 16.58 12.49
C SER A 57 8.19 17.66 11.44
N HIS A 58 8.14 18.94 11.86
CA HIS A 58 7.98 20.07 10.94
C HIS A 58 9.19 20.23 10.00
N PHE A 59 10.40 20.10 10.53
CA PHE A 59 11.63 20.10 9.73
C PHE A 59 11.65 18.93 8.75
N ALA A 60 11.26 17.72 9.19
CA ALA A 60 11.17 16.53 8.33
C ALA A 60 10.20 16.78 7.17
N ARG A 61 9.02 17.35 7.43
CA ARG A 61 8.06 17.73 6.39
C ARG A 61 8.65 18.74 5.39
N TRP A 62 9.32 19.77 5.87
CA TRP A 62 9.96 20.76 5.02
C TRP A 62 11.02 20.12 4.11
N PHE A 63 11.82 19.20 4.66
CA PHE A 63 12.91 18.54 3.93
C PHE A 63 12.44 17.46 2.96
N THR A 64 11.39 16.68 3.32
CA THR A 64 10.96 15.50 2.57
C THR A 64 9.64 15.68 1.82
N GLY A 65 8.85 16.70 2.16
CA GLY A 65 7.47 16.84 1.69
C GLY A 65 6.47 15.87 2.30
N ILE A 66 6.88 15.12 3.36
CA ILE A 66 6.09 14.07 4.03
C ILE A 66 5.82 14.52 5.46
N GLU A 67 4.55 14.62 5.84
CA GLU A 67 4.15 14.96 7.20
C GLU A 67 3.82 13.70 8.00
N ILE A 68 4.63 13.41 9.02
CA ILE A 68 4.34 12.34 9.97
C ILE A 68 4.29 12.95 11.37
N HIS A 69 3.11 12.88 12.01
CA HIS A 69 2.98 13.37 13.37
C HIS A 69 3.85 12.52 14.32
N PRO A 70 4.59 13.13 15.27
CA PRO A 70 5.50 12.38 16.14
C PRO A 70 4.79 11.37 17.05
N GLY A 71 3.48 11.51 17.28
CA GLY A 71 2.67 10.54 18.01
C GLY A 71 2.30 9.29 17.20
N ALA A 72 2.43 9.30 15.88
CA ALA A 72 2.10 8.16 15.02
C ALA A 72 3.03 6.98 15.30
N LYS A 73 2.49 5.76 15.17
CA LYS A 73 3.29 4.53 15.30
C LYS A 73 3.57 3.97 13.91
N ILE A 74 4.84 3.71 13.62
CA ILE A 74 5.27 3.13 12.34
C ILE A 74 6.03 1.83 12.59
N GLY A 75 5.56 0.76 11.98
CA GLY A 75 6.15 -0.57 12.03
C GLY A 75 7.51 -0.68 11.33
N GLU A 76 7.91 -1.90 11.05
CA GLU A 76 9.16 -2.23 10.35
C GLU A 76 8.90 -2.44 8.86
N ARG A 77 9.91 -2.20 8.02
CA ARG A 77 9.82 -2.40 6.58
C ARG A 77 8.65 -1.66 5.92
N VAL A 78 8.28 -0.49 6.43
CA VAL A 78 7.30 0.39 5.80
C VAL A 78 7.98 1.15 4.67
N PHE A 79 7.38 1.14 3.49
CA PHE A 79 7.89 1.81 2.31
C PHE A 79 7.00 3.01 1.97
N PHE A 80 7.57 4.21 2.06
CA PHE A 80 6.98 5.44 1.54
C PHE A 80 7.53 5.67 0.14
N ASP A 81 6.74 5.27 -0.86
CA ASP A 81 7.13 5.34 -2.27
C ASP A 81 6.70 6.67 -2.89
N HIS A 82 7.63 7.40 -3.47
CA HIS A 82 7.50 8.80 -3.89
C HIS A 82 7.08 9.72 -2.75
N ALA A 83 5.98 9.46 -2.13
CA ALA A 83 5.38 9.92 -0.88
C ALA A 83 5.25 11.45 -0.71
N MET A 84 5.55 12.28 -1.68
CA MET A 84 5.30 13.71 -1.61
C MET A 84 3.83 13.99 -1.23
N GLY A 85 3.60 14.87 -0.24
CA GLY A 85 2.26 15.23 0.21
C GLY A 85 1.53 14.17 1.04
N VAL A 86 2.22 13.13 1.52
CA VAL A 86 1.66 12.21 2.51
C VAL A 86 1.45 12.92 3.83
N VAL A 87 0.31 12.65 4.48
CA VAL A 87 -0.01 13.14 5.83
C VAL A 87 -0.41 11.97 6.72
N VAL A 88 0.35 11.76 7.79
CA VAL A 88 0.08 10.74 8.82
C VAL A 88 -0.26 11.42 10.15
N GLY A 89 -1.51 11.25 10.60
CA GLY A 89 -2.03 11.92 11.79
C GLY A 89 -1.54 11.31 13.10
N GLU A 90 -1.80 12.03 14.21
CA GLU A 90 -1.26 11.77 15.56
C GLU A 90 -1.47 10.35 16.08
N THR A 91 -2.68 9.81 15.93
CA THR A 91 -3.05 8.49 16.44
C THR A 91 -3.07 7.40 15.37
N ALA A 92 -2.46 7.68 14.20
CA ALA A 92 -2.33 6.68 13.15
C ALA A 92 -1.34 5.59 13.55
N GLU A 93 -1.64 4.37 13.15
CA GLU A 93 -0.76 3.22 13.31
C GLU A 93 -0.57 2.55 11.95
N ILE A 94 0.67 2.28 11.59
CA ILE A 94 1.04 1.65 10.33
C ILE A 94 1.77 0.37 10.67
N GLY A 95 1.19 -0.77 10.30
CA GLY A 95 1.77 -2.11 10.52
C GLY A 95 3.01 -2.37 9.67
N ASP A 96 3.67 -3.48 9.97
CA ASP A 96 4.88 -3.90 9.27
C ASP A 96 4.59 -4.15 7.79
N GLY A 97 5.56 -3.90 6.93
CA GLY A 97 5.49 -4.23 5.52
C GLY A 97 4.56 -3.36 4.68
N CYS A 98 3.90 -2.33 5.23
CA CYS A 98 3.03 -1.45 4.47
C CYS A 98 3.76 -0.67 3.39
N THR A 99 3.03 -0.35 2.31
CA THR A 99 3.49 0.56 1.25
C THR A 99 2.53 1.73 1.13
N ILE A 100 3.05 2.95 1.14
CA ILE A 100 2.27 4.19 1.10
C ILE A 100 2.80 5.08 -0.01
N TYR A 101 1.93 5.41 -0.94
CA TYR A 101 2.26 6.25 -2.10
C TYR A 101 1.98 7.73 -1.84
N GLN A 102 2.38 8.58 -2.78
CA GLN A 102 2.25 10.03 -2.72
C GLN A 102 0.80 10.50 -2.51
N GLY A 103 0.64 11.63 -1.83
CA GLY A 103 -0.66 12.28 -1.63
C GLY A 103 -1.64 11.53 -0.73
N VAL A 104 -1.22 10.43 -0.09
CA VAL A 104 -2.05 9.68 0.86
C VAL A 104 -2.28 10.49 2.14
N THR A 105 -3.50 10.42 2.67
CA THR A 105 -3.83 10.99 3.98
C THR A 105 -4.38 9.92 4.90
N LEU A 106 -3.69 9.69 6.02
CA LEU A 106 -4.21 8.92 7.16
C LEU A 106 -4.75 9.91 8.18
N GLY A 107 -6.01 10.32 7.98
CA GLY A 107 -6.62 11.47 8.63
C GLY A 107 -7.62 11.09 9.72
N GLY A 108 -7.89 12.06 10.62
CA GLY A 108 -8.89 11.94 11.65
C GLY A 108 -10.19 12.65 11.26
N THR A 109 -11.32 12.12 11.71
CA THR A 109 -12.64 12.74 11.52
C THR A 109 -13.22 13.31 12.82
N SER A 110 -12.69 12.91 13.98
CA SER A 110 -13.12 13.38 15.29
C SER A 110 -12.31 14.57 15.78
N LEU A 111 -12.99 15.55 16.37
CA LEU A 111 -12.37 16.74 17.02
C LEU A 111 -12.09 16.51 18.50
N TYR A 112 -12.47 15.37 19.07
CA TYR A 112 -12.25 15.10 20.49
C TYR A 112 -10.77 14.77 20.76
N LYS A 113 -10.19 15.46 21.74
CA LYS A 113 -8.82 15.22 22.17
C LYS A 113 -8.67 13.86 22.87
N GLY A 114 -7.54 13.17 22.65
CA GLY A 114 -7.21 11.94 23.36
C GLY A 114 -7.92 10.68 22.83
N THR A 115 -8.79 10.79 21.84
CA THR A 115 -9.44 9.62 21.22
C THR A 115 -8.63 9.09 20.03
N LYS A 116 -8.76 7.79 19.75
CA LYS A 116 -8.29 7.17 18.51
C LYS A 116 -9.13 7.72 17.36
N ARG A 117 -8.55 8.61 16.55
CA ARG A 117 -9.25 9.33 15.46
C ARG A 117 -8.63 9.10 14.07
N HIS A 118 -7.46 8.49 14.02
CA HIS A 118 -6.75 8.15 12.79
C HIS A 118 -6.71 6.65 12.60
N PRO A 119 -6.61 6.16 11.34
CA PRO A 119 -6.69 4.74 11.05
C PRO A 119 -5.51 3.93 11.60
N THR A 120 -5.79 2.65 11.78
CA THR A 120 -4.79 1.60 12.01
C THR A 120 -4.68 0.77 10.73
N LEU A 121 -3.53 0.74 10.11
CA LEU A 121 -3.21 -0.17 9.02
C LEU A 121 -2.58 -1.43 9.59
N GLY A 122 -3.11 -2.58 9.23
CA GLY A 122 -2.52 -3.89 9.52
C GLY A 122 -1.19 -4.10 8.78
N LYS A 123 -0.72 -5.33 8.73
CA LYS A 123 0.52 -5.68 8.03
C LYS A 123 0.31 -5.73 6.51
N ASP A 124 1.36 -5.42 5.76
CA ASP A 124 1.40 -5.54 4.30
C ASP A 124 0.26 -4.82 3.56
N VAL A 125 -0.30 -3.77 4.18
CA VAL A 125 -1.33 -2.93 3.55
C VAL A 125 -0.70 -2.04 2.49
N VAL A 126 -1.34 -1.95 1.32
CA VAL A 126 -0.94 -1.04 0.24
C VAL A 126 -1.95 0.10 0.15
N VAL A 127 -1.48 1.34 0.33
CA VAL A 127 -2.30 2.55 0.17
C VAL A 127 -1.81 3.32 -1.04
N SER A 128 -2.56 3.23 -2.13
CA SER A 128 -2.17 3.79 -3.42
C SER A 128 -2.31 5.32 -3.48
N ALA A 129 -1.72 5.91 -4.52
CA ALA A 129 -1.56 7.35 -4.68
C ALA A 129 -2.87 8.13 -4.48
N GLY A 130 -2.78 9.22 -3.72
CA GLY A 130 -3.89 10.14 -3.50
C GLY A 130 -5.01 9.63 -2.58
N ALA A 131 -4.96 8.38 -2.10
CA ALA A 131 -6.03 7.83 -1.26
C ALA A 131 -6.15 8.57 0.09
N LYS A 132 -7.39 8.66 0.59
CA LYS A 132 -7.72 9.27 1.88
C LYS A 132 -8.37 8.22 2.77
N VAL A 133 -7.72 7.86 3.86
CA VAL A 133 -8.25 6.95 4.88
C VAL A 133 -8.58 7.78 6.11
N LEU A 134 -9.87 7.98 6.37
CA LEU A 134 -10.34 9.00 7.29
C LEU A 134 -11.19 8.39 8.41
N GLY A 135 -10.66 8.35 9.61
CA GLY A 135 -11.34 7.86 10.82
C GLY A 135 -10.51 6.86 11.64
N GLY A 136 -10.94 6.62 12.88
CA GLY A 136 -10.26 5.75 13.84
C GLY A 136 -10.62 4.27 13.71
N PHE A 137 -10.59 3.71 12.52
CA PHE A 137 -10.93 2.31 12.24
C PHE A 137 -9.71 1.52 11.72
N GLU A 138 -9.93 0.22 11.56
CA GLU A 138 -8.88 -0.69 11.10
C GLU A 138 -9.00 -0.97 9.59
N VAL A 139 -7.84 -1.06 8.94
CA VAL A 139 -7.62 -1.62 7.62
C VAL A 139 -6.83 -2.91 7.81
N GLY A 140 -7.46 -4.04 7.54
CA GLY A 140 -6.92 -5.38 7.84
C GLY A 140 -5.68 -5.73 7.03
N ASP A 141 -4.96 -6.74 7.50
CA ASP A 141 -3.71 -7.21 6.91
C ASP A 141 -3.84 -7.51 5.40
N GLY A 142 -2.87 -7.07 4.61
CA GLY A 142 -2.84 -7.30 3.18
C GLY A 142 -3.93 -6.60 2.37
N ALA A 143 -4.72 -5.72 2.99
CA ALA A 143 -5.73 -4.94 2.28
C ALA A 143 -5.09 -3.97 1.30
N LYS A 144 -5.81 -3.64 0.23
CA LYS A 144 -5.37 -2.72 -0.82
C LYS A 144 -6.33 -1.55 -0.94
N ILE A 145 -5.81 -0.35 -0.83
CA ILE A 145 -6.58 0.88 -1.03
C ILE A 145 -6.21 1.46 -2.38
N GLY A 146 -7.18 1.50 -3.28
CA GLY A 146 -6.97 2.00 -4.65
C GLY A 146 -6.66 3.48 -4.71
N SER A 147 -6.05 3.92 -5.82
CA SER A 147 -5.69 5.32 -6.05
C SER A 147 -6.90 6.25 -5.94
N ASN A 148 -6.73 7.38 -5.25
CA ASN A 148 -7.76 8.38 -4.99
C ASN A 148 -9.01 7.86 -4.25
N ALA A 149 -8.99 6.66 -3.70
CA ALA A 149 -10.10 6.16 -2.91
C ALA A 149 -10.29 6.97 -1.61
N VAL A 150 -11.55 7.19 -1.21
CA VAL A 150 -11.90 7.83 0.07
C VAL A 150 -12.54 6.80 0.98
N VAL A 151 -11.74 6.27 1.91
CA VAL A 151 -12.13 5.22 2.85
C VAL A 151 -12.57 5.84 4.16
N ILE A 152 -13.81 5.57 4.57
CA ILE A 152 -14.44 6.13 5.78
C ILE A 152 -15.03 5.04 6.69
N LYS A 153 -14.69 3.77 6.43
CA LYS A 153 -15.16 2.61 7.18
C LYS A 153 -14.11 1.51 7.18
N PRO A 154 -14.17 0.55 8.13
CA PRO A 154 -13.22 -0.56 8.19
C PRO A 154 -13.10 -1.33 6.88
N VAL A 155 -11.89 -1.81 6.58
CA VAL A 155 -11.59 -2.64 5.42
C VAL A 155 -11.11 -4.00 5.90
N PRO A 156 -11.77 -5.11 5.55
CA PRO A 156 -11.35 -6.46 5.93
C PRO A 156 -9.95 -6.83 5.40
N ALA A 157 -9.30 -7.80 6.05
CA ALA A 157 -8.01 -8.31 5.60
C ALA A 157 -8.10 -8.86 4.15
N GLY A 158 -7.09 -8.57 3.34
CA GLY A 158 -7.00 -8.98 1.95
C GLY A 158 -7.99 -8.29 1.00
N ALA A 159 -8.96 -7.52 1.51
CA ALA A 159 -9.95 -6.83 0.68
C ALA A 159 -9.36 -5.63 -0.07
N THR A 160 -10.01 -5.24 -1.15
CA THR A 160 -9.66 -4.04 -1.93
C THR A 160 -10.73 -2.97 -1.76
N ALA A 161 -10.33 -1.73 -1.42
CA ALA A 161 -11.23 -0.59 -1.31
C ALA A 161 -10.97 0.42 -2.44
N VAL A 162 -11.99 0.74 -3.25
CA VAL A 162 -11.87 1.63 -4.41
C VAL A 162 -13.05 2.60 -4.53
N GLY A 163 -12.79 3.79 -5.04
CA GLY A 163 -13.81 4.80 -5.35
C GLY A 163 -14.05 5.85 -4.25
N ILE A 164 -14.99 6.76 -4.48
CA ILE A 164 -15.34 7.90 -3.63
C ILE A 164 -16.88 7.95 -3.47
N PRO A 165 -17.45 7.60 -2.29
CA PRO A 165 -16.82 6.89 -1.17
C PRO A 165 -16.38 5.45 -1.56
N ALA A 166 -15.38 4.91 -0.86
CA ALA A 166 -14.82 3.63 -1.22
C ALA A 166 -15.81 2.47 -1.06
N ARG A 167 -15.88 1.62 -2.09
CA ARG A 167 -16.53 0.31 -2.08
C ARG A 167 -15.50 -0.74 -1.72
N ILE A 168 -15.89 -1.68 -0.85
CA ILE A 168 -15.03 -2.78 -0.42
C ILE A 168 -15.35 -3.99 -1.29
N ILE A 169 -14.33 -4.50 -1.98
CA ILE A 169 -14.35 -5.71 -2.79
C ILE A 169 -13.67 -6.80 -1.97
N PRO A 170 -14.38 -7.86 -1.55
CA PRO A 170 -13.78 -8.96 -0.78
C PRO A 170 -12.67 -9.65 -1.56
N SER A 171 -11.68 -10.23 -0.85
CA SER A 171 -10.69 -11.09 -1.47
C SER A 171 -11.35 -12.36 -2.00
N LYS A 172 -10.98 -12.80 -3.20
CA LYS A 172 -11.45 -14.07 -3.77
C LYS A 172 -10.95 -15.29 -3.00
N GLU A 173 -9.91 -15.14 -2.17
CA GLU A 173 -9.34 -16.21 -1.34
C GLU A 173 -10.23 -16.62 -0.15
N GLY A 174 -11.31 -15.91 0.16
CA GLY A 174 -12.25 -16.23 1.24
C GLY A 174 -13.36 -17.23 0.87
N GLN A 175 -13.40 -17.77 -0.36
CA GLN A 175 -14.43 -18.72 -0.80
C GLN A 175 -13.96 -20.19 -0.93
N SER A 176 -12.72 -20.51 -0.60
CA SER A 176 -12.25 -21.91 -0.54
C SER A 176 -11.46 -22.14 0.75
N ALA A 177 -12.18 -22.43 1.82
CA ALA A 177 -11.63 -23.11 2.99
C ALA A 177 -11.51 -24.60 2.63
N ASP A 178 -10.39 -24.99 2.10
CA ASP A 178 -9.71 -26.27 2.29
C ASP A 178 -8.51 -26.31 1.32
N VAL A 179 -7.32 -26.12 1.80
CA VAL A 179 -6.10 -26.83 1.38
C VAL A 179 -4.92 -26.27 2.19
N THR A 180 -4.34 -27.15 2.98
CA THR A 180 -3.06 -27.04 3.67
C THR A 180 -1.95 -27.03 2.61
N GLU A 181 -1.51 -25.86 2.16
CA GLU A 181 -0.24 -25.74 1.46
C GLU A 181 0.47 -24.45 1.90
N SER A 182 1.76 -24.61 2.21
CA SER A 182 2.69 -23.55 2.58
C SER A 182 2.66 -22.43 1.54
N GLN A 183 2.07 -21.29 1.89
CA GLN A 183 1.98 -20.12 0.99
C GLN A 183 3.38 -19.62 0.63
N PRO A 184 3.73 -19.50 -0.66
CA PRO A 184 4.91 -18.78 -1.06
C PRO A 184 4.78 -17.31 -0.64
N ALA A 185 5.88 -16.70 -0.18
CA ALA A 185 5.93 -15.30 0.23
C ALA A 185 5.18 -14.42 -0.78
N ARG A 186 4.18 -13.67 -0.32
CA ARG A 186 3.38 -12.76 -1.16
C ARG A 186 4.32 -11.81 -1.89
N LYS A 187 4.38 -11.91 -3.21
CA LYS A 187 5.19 -11.02 -4.04
C LYS A 187 4.65 -9.59 -3.90
N PHE A 188 5.54 -8.64 -3.66
CA PHE A 188 5.21 -7.22 -3.69
C PHE A 188 4.56 -6.85 -5.03
N THR A 189 3.50 -6.05 -4.98
CA THR A 189 2.74 -5.59 -6.15
C THR A 189 2.65 -4.07 -6.12
N ALA A 190 3.25 -3.39 -7.09
CA ALA A 190 3.21 -1.94 -7.18
C ALA A 190 1.75 -1.46 -7.31
N TYR A 191 1.39 -0.41 -6.58
CA TYR A 191 0.03 0.16 -6.52
C TYR A 191 -1.08 -0.86 -6.19
N GLY A 192 -0.73 -2.05 -5.65
CA GLY A 192 -1.70 -3.10 -5.35
C GLY A 192 -2.31 -3.76 -6.59
N ILE A 193 -1.77 -3.52 -7.79
CA ILE A 193 -2.20 -4.15 -9.05
C ILE A 193 -1.45 -5.46 -9.19
N THR A 194 -2.17 -6.58 -9.32
CA THR A 194 -1.58 -7.88 -9.64
C THR A 194 -1.32 -7.97 -11.14
N GLN A 195 -0.42 -8.87 -11.57
CA GLN A 195 -0.22 -9.15 -13.01
C GLN A 195 -1.51 -9.61 -13.70
N GLU A 196 -2.46 -10.14 -12.93
CA GLU A 196 -3.78 -10.54 -13.43
C GLU A 196 -4.71 -9.35 -13.67
N ASP A 197 -4.52 -8.25 -12.92
CA ASP A 197 -5.32 -7.03 -13.03
C ASP A 197 -4.63 -5.96 -13.91
N ASP A 198 -3.42 -6.25 -14.41
CA ASP A 198 -2.72 -5.35 -15.30
C ASP A 198 -3.49 -5.21 -16.63
N PRO A 199 -3.81 -3.98 -17.09
CA PRO A 199 -4.60 -3.74 -18.29
C PRO A 199 -4.02 -4.38 -19.56
N LEU A 200 -2.68 -4.45 -19.67
CA LEU A 200 -2.02 -5.08 -20.79
C LEU A 200 -2.20 -6.61 -20.76
N SER A 201 -2.04 -7.20 -19.57
CA SER A 201 -2.26 -8.64 -19.37
C SER A 201 -3.71 -9.04 -19.62
N GLN A 202 -4.67 -8.21 -19.23
CA GLN A 202 -6.10 -8.43 -19.53
C GLN A 202 -6.39 -8.32 -21.02
N ALA A 203 -5.84 -7.31 -21.70
CA ALA A 203 -5.98 -7.15 -23.14
C ALA A 203 -5.38 -8.34 -23.91
N MET A 204 -4.19 -8.81 -23.50
CA MET A 204 -3.56 -9.99 -24.11
C MET A 204 -4.37 -11.26 -23.91
N ARG A 205 -4.94 -11.50 -22.71
CA ARG A 205 -5.84 -12.65 -22.47
C ARG A 205 -7.08 -12.55 -23.34
N GLY A 206 -7.71 -11.39 -23.43
CA GLY A 206 -8.86 -11.17 -24.30
C GLY A 206 -8.56 -11.45 -25.79
N LEU A 207 -7.36 -11.12 -26.26
CA LEU A 207 -6.92 -11.43 -27.61
C LEU A 207 -6.69 -12.95 -27.81
N ILE A 208 -6.09 -13.63 -26.84
CA ILE A 208 -5.86 -15.08 -26.86
C ILE A 208 -7.18 -15.83 -26.84
N ASP A 209 -8.13 -15.44 -25.98
CA ASP A 209 -9.45 -16.05 -25.88
C ASP A 209 -10.26 -15.86 -27.18
N ASN A 210 -10.17 -14.67 -27.77
CA ASN A 210 -10.81 -14.40 -29.06
C ASN A 210 -10.19 -15.23 -30.20
N ALA A 211 -8.86 -15.32 -30.26
CA ALA A 211 -8.16 -16.13 -31.25
C ALA A 211 -8.49 -17.63 -31.11
N SER A 212 -8.55 -18.14 -29.87
CA SER A 212 -8.93 -19.55 -29.64
C SER A 212 -10.38 -19.82 -29.98
N SER A 213 -11.31 -18.92 -29.70
CA SER A 213 -12.72 -19.00 -30.08
C SER A 213 -12.89 -18.99 -31.59
N GLN A 214 -12.15 -18.15 -32.33
CA GLN A 214 -12.17 -18.15 -33.79
C GLN A 214 -11.61 -19.44 -34.37
N ALA A 215 -10.51 -19.98 -33.81
CA ALA A 215 -9.93 -21.24 -34.26
C ALA A 215 -10.91 -22.41 -34.11
N VAL A 216 -11.67 -22.47 -33.00
CA VAL A 216 -12.72 -23.49 -32.80
C VAL A 216 -13.86 -23.32 -33.80
N SER A 217 -14.27 -22.09 -34.11
CA SER A 217 -15.31 -21.81 -35.10
C SER A 217 -14.88 -22.26 -36.52
N TYR A 218 -13.63 -21.98 -36.89
CA TYR A 218 -13.09 -22.45 -38.21
C TYR A 218 -13.01 -23.97 -38.32
N THR A 219 -12.64 -24.67 -37.26
CA THR A 219 -12.60 -26.14 -37.27
C THR A 219 -13.99 -26.76 -37.37
N HIS A 220 -15.01 -26.16 -36.74
CA HIS A 220 -16.40 -26.60 -36.86
C HIS A 220 -16.97 -26.38 -38.29
N LEU A 221 -16.71 -25.23 -38.90
CA LEU A 221 -17.13 -24.94 -40.28
C LEU A 221 -16.50 -25.93 -41.27
N ARG A 222 -15.22 -26.22 -41.16
CA ARG A 222 -14.50 -27.16 -42.02
C ARG A 222 -14.99 -28.60 -41.84
N ALA A 223 -15.40 -29.00 -40.64
CA ALA A 223 -15.97 -30.31 -40.35
C ALA A 223 -17.39 -30.48 -40.95
N HIS A 224 -18.13 -29.40 -41.13
CA HIS A 224 -19.43 -29.41 -41.82
C HIS A 224 -19.30 -29.47 -43.34
N GLU A 225 -18.31 -28.79 -43.94
CA GLU A 225 -18.05 -28.85 -45.40
C GLU A 225 -17.55 -30.23 -45.86
N THR A 226 -16.78 -30.93 -45.02
CA THR A 226 -16.30 -32.29 -45.34
C THR A 226 -17.35 -33.38 -45.18
N LYS A 227 -18.50 -33.10 -44.54
CA LYS A 227 -19.65 -34.05 -44.45
C LYS A 227 -20.71 -33.83 -45.54
N ALA A 228 -20.60 -32.77 -46.34
CA ALA A 228 -21.56 -32.41 -47.37
C ALA A 228 -21.10 -32.80 -48.80
N ASN A 229 -19.91 -33.38 -48.95
CA ASN A 229 -19.37 -34.02 -50.15
C ASN A 229 -19.20 -35.52 -49.87
#